data_796b55535dad087aa90920548c2c46d5
#
_entry.id   796b55535dad087aa90920548c2c46d5
#
_cell.length_a   1.000
_cell.length_b   1.000
_cell.length_c   1.000
_cell.angle_alpha   90.00
_cell.angle_beta   90.00
_cell.angle_gamma   90.00
#
_symmetry.space_group_name_H-M   'P 1'
#
loop_
_entity.id
_entity.type
_entity.pdbx_description
1 polymer ?
#
loop_
_entity_poly.entity_id
_entity_poly.type
_entity_poly.pdbx_seq_one_letter_code
_entity_poly.pdbx_strand_id
1 'polypeptide(L)'
;MRGKIFFFSGPSGVGKGTLINMLRKKHPEWVFPPSCTTRDPRPKEKEGKTYFFISQEEFTQRIDSGEFLEWAEVHGGNRYGTLLQKLVGPVEEGKIVIREFDVQGFLQARERLPEEDFISIFIAPEHGEQEIVDRILRRGPMSEEEIERRMISMRKELAESSKYDHIIISRENKLDQLLADAEEIISSATQE
;
A
#
# COMPACT_ATOMS: atom_id res chain seq x y z
N MET A 1 25.28 4.12 -0.30
CA MET A 1 24.24 4.03 -1.36
C MET A 1 22.93 4.50 -0.76
N ARG A 2 22.16 5.33 -1.45
CA ARG A 2 20.83 5.77 -1.00
C ARG A 2 19.87 4.59 -1.10
N GLY A 3 18.94 4.44 -0.14
CA GLY A 3 17.92 3.42 -0.22
C GLY A 3 16.85 3.74 -1.26
N LYS A 4 15.76 2.96 -1.28
CA LYS A 4 14.66 3.15 -2.24
C LYS A 4 13.32 2.77 -1.62
N ILE A 5 12.25 3.43 -2.06
CA ILE A 5 10.88 3.14 -1.66
C ILE A 5 10.24 2.24 -2.71
N PHE A 6 9.54 1.20 -2.29
CA PHE A 6 8.72 0.36 -3.16
C PHE A 6 7.25 0.50 -2.77
N PHE A 7 6.47 1.07 -3.69
CA PHE A 7 5.04 1.23 -3.54
C PHE A 7 4.29 0.06 -4.15
N PHE A 8 3.46 -0.59 -3.35
CA PHE A 8 2.59 -1.66 -3.81
C PHE A 8 1.14 -1.18 -3.86
N SER A 9 0.51 -1.29 -5.02
CA SER A 9 -0.90 -0.97 -5.23
C SER A 9 -1.63 -2.10 -5.96
N GLY A 10 -2.92 -1.96 -6.11
CA GLY A 10 -3.76 -2.92 -6.81
C GLY A 10 -5.12 -3.07 -6.12
N PRO A 11 -6.08 -3.79 -6.73
CA PRO A 11 -7.43 -3.90 -6.23
C PRO A 11 -7.55 -4.51 -4.84
N SER A 12 -8.60 -4.12 -4.12
CA SER A 12 -8.94 -4.77 -2.86
C SER A 12 -9.16 -6.27 -3.09
N GLY A 13 -8.52 -7.11 -2.27
CA GLY A 13 -8.64 -8.57 -2.41
C GLY A 13 -7.58 -9.24 -3.29
N VAL A 14 -6.73 -8.49 -4.00
CA VAL A 14 -5.69 -9.04 -4.88
C VAL A 14 -4.53 -9.73 -4.15
N GLY A 15 -4.36 -9.48 -2.84
CA GLY A 15 -3.32 -10.15 -2.04
C GLY A 15 -2.21 -9.25 -1.52
N LYS A 16 -2.29 -7.91 -1.69
CA LYS A 16 -1.29 -6.92 -1.23
C LYS A 16 -0.85 -7.14 0.22
N GLY A 17 -1.81 -7.12 1.14
CA GLY A 17 -1.49 -7.27 2.57
C GLY A 17 -0.84 -8.62 2.91
N THR A 18 -1.19 -9.69 2.19
CA THR A 18 -0.54 -11.00 2.35
C THR A 18 0.91 -10.94 1.88
N LEU A 19 1.16 -10.38 0.68
CA LEU A 19 2.50 -10.20 0.14
C LEU A 19 3.38 -9.36 1.09
N ILE A 20 2.88 -8.21 1.54
CA ILE A 20 3.63 -7.31 2.44
C ILE A 20 3.96 -8.00 3.78
N ASN A 21 3.05 -8.81 4.30
CA ASN A 21 3.32 -9.61 5.51
C ASN A 21 4.38 -10.69 5.27
N MET A 22 4.42 -11.30 4.07
CA MET A 22 5.47 -12.26 3.70
C MET A 22 6.82 -11.55 3.57
N LEU A 23 6.89 -10.42 2.85
CA LEU A 23 8.09 -9.60 2.74
C LEU A 23 8.61 -9.17 4.12
N ARG A 24 7.74 -8.68 5.01
CA ARG A 24 8.11 -8.27 6.39
C ARG A 24 8.69 -9.40 7.22
N LYS A 25 8.18 -10.63 7.03
CA LYS A 25 8.70 -11.81 7.75
C LYS A 25 10.05 -12.25 7.22
N LYS A 26 10.25 -12.18 5.91
CA LYS A 26 11.45 -12.66 5.23
C LYS A 26 12.60 -11.64 5.31
N HIS A 27 12.25 -10.35 5.32
CA HIS A 27 13.17 -9.22 5.30
C HIS A 27 12.92 -8.28 6.49
N PRO A 28 13.26 -8.70 7.73
CA PRO A 28 13.05 -7.89 8.93
C PRO A 28 13.91 -6.61 8.96
N GLU A 29 14.95 -6.53 8.14
CA GLU A 29 15.82 -5.36 7.94
C GLU A 29 15.19 -4.26 7.10
N TRP A 30 14.15 -4.56 6.32
CA TRP A 30 13.42 -3.56 5.54
C TRP A 30 12.45 -2.78 6.41
N VAL A 31 12.16 -1.57 5.98
CA VAL A 31 11.27 -0.68 6.73
C VAL A 31 9.85 -0.72 6.18
N PHE A 32 8.89 -0.92 7.06
CA PHE A 32 7.45 -0.98 6.74
C PHE A 32 6.71 0.06 7.59
N PRO A 33 6.71 1.33 7.21
CA PRO A 33 6.18 2.39 8.04
C PRO A 33 4.66 2.26 8.23
N PRO A 34 4.13 2.36 9.47
CA PRO A 34 2.70 2.42 9.67
C PRO A 34 2.14 3.79 9.26
N SER A 35 0.84 3.83 8.89
CA SER A 35 0.10 5.09 8.71
C SER A 35 -0.19 5.76 10.05
N CYS A 36 -0.47 7.07 10.01
CA CYS A 36 -1.24 7.75 11.04
C CYS A 36 -2.74 7.50 10.82
N THR A 37 -3.51 7.48 11.90
CA THR A 37 -4.97 7.45 11.84
C THR A 37 -5.57 8.19 13.02
N THR A 38 -6.74 8.80 12.80
CA THR A 38 -7.53 9.43 13.85
C THR A 38 -8.57 8.51 14.50
N ARG A 39 -8.65 7.27 14.02
CA ARG A 39 -9.51 6.23 14.57
C ARG A 39 -8.93 5.67 15.87
N ASP A 40 -9.78 5.35 16.82
CA ASP A 40 -9.38 4.62 18.03
C ASP A 40 -8.74 3.26 17.72
N PRO A 41 -7.75 2.84 18.53
CA PRO A 41 -7.14 1.52 18.40
C PRO A 41 -8.18 0.39 18.57
N ARG A 42 -8.10 -0.64 17.74
CA ARG A 42 -8.85 -1.88 17.92
C ARG A 42 -8.09 -2.85 18.85
N PRO A 43 -8.77 -3.84 19.44
CA PRO A 43 -8.10 -4.89 20.19
C PRO A 43 -6.96 -5.51 19.36
N LYS A 44 -5.76 -5.65 19.98
CA LYS A 44 -4.51 -6.18 19.37
C LYS A 44 -3.73 -5.21 18.48
N GLU A 45 -4.27 -4.04 18.13
CA GLU A 45 -3.48 -3.00 17.46
C GLU A 45 -2.53 -2.33 18.45
N LYS A 46 -1.35 -1.93 17.97
CA LYS A 46 -0.30 -1.36 18.80
C LYS A 46 0.21 -0.08 18.19
N GLU A 47 0.36 0.95 19.05
CA GLU A 47 0.99 2.23 18.71
C GLU A 47 2.35 2.03 18.05
N GLY A 48 2.58 2.73 16.94
CA GLY A 48 3.84 2.69 16.19
C GLY A 48 4.15 1.38 15.46
N LYS A 49 3.26 0.35 15.59
CA LYS A 49 3.40 -0.92 14.87
C LYS A 49 2.31 -1.13 13.84
N THR A 50 1.05 -0.93 14.23
CA THR A 50 -0.10 -1.06 13.32
C THR A 50 -0.43 0.29 12.70
N TYR A 51 -0.53 1.29 13.55
CA TYR A 51 -0.75 2.70 13.19
C TYR A 51 -0.04 3.60 14.21
N PHE A 52 0.13 4.87 13.85
CA PHE A 52 0.27 5.98 14.78
C PHE A 52 -1.13 6.53 15.02
N PHE A 53 -1.66 6.37 16.25
CA PHE A 53 -2.99 6.83 16.62
C PHE A 53 -2.89 8.25 17.14
N ILE A 54 -3.37 9.22 16.37
CA ILE A 54 -3.28 10.65 16.70
C ILE A 54 -4.66 11.30 16.72
N SER A 55 -4.81 12.44 17.40
CA SER A 55 -6.07 13.15 17.45
C SER A 55 -6.44 13.80 16.11
N GLN A 56 -7.71 14.20 15.94
CA GLN A 56 -8.15 14.95 14.78
C GLN A 56 -7.41 16.28 14.63
N GLU A 57 -7.17 16.96 15.77
CA GLU A 57 -6.45 18.24 15.84
C GLU A 57 -5.00 18.06 15.41
N GLU A 58 -4.32 17.06 15.93
CA GLU A 58 -2.93 16.75 15.56
C GLU A 58 -2.83 16.38 14.08
N PHE A 59 -3.79 15.59 13.57
CA PHE A 59 -3.82 15.22 12.15
C PHE A 59 -3.95 16.47 11.27
N THR A 60 -4.84 17.41 11.65
CA THR A 60 -5.03 18.68 10.93
C THR A 60 -3.76 19.53 10.94
N GLN A 61 -3.11 19.67 12.09
CA GLN A 61 -1.84 20.41 12.21
C GLN A 61 -0.76 19.83 11.27
N ARG A 62 -0.68 18.48 11.17
CA ARG A 62 0.28 17.81 10.28
C ARG A 62 -0.06 17.96 8.80
N ILE A 63 -1.36 18.10 8.44
CA ILE A 63 -1.77 18.48 7.10
C ILE A 63 -1.25 19.89 6.78
N ASP A 64 -1.54 20.84 7.66
CA ASP A 64 -1.21 22.25 7.47
C ASP A 64 0.32 22.49 7.38
N SER A 65 1.10 21.69 8.14
CA SER A 65 2.56 21.70 8.06
C SER A 65 3.16 20.87 6.92
N GLY A 66 2.32 20.21 6.11
CA GLY A 66 2.76 19.45 4.94
C GLY A 66 3.53 18.16 5.25
N GLU A 67 3.37 17.62 6.48
CA GLU A 67 4.11 16.43 6.92
C GLU A 67 3.64 15.12 6.28
N PHE A 68 2.39 15.06 5.78
CA PHE A 68 1.89 13.86 5.10
C PHE A 68 2.34 13.82 3.65
N LEU A 69 2.81 12.66 3.20
CA LEU A 69 3.02 12.39 1.78
C LEU A 69 1.67 12.28 1.04
N GLU A 70 0.75 11.52 1.63
CA GLU A 70 -0.64 11.38 1.21
C GLU A 70 -1.54 11.29 2.44
N TRP A 71 -2.78 11.65 2.28
CA TRP A 71 -3.82 11.40 3.28
C TRP A 71 -5.20 11.35 2.65
N ALA A 72 -6.13 10.69 3.34
CA ALA A 72 -7.53 10.61 2.95
C ALA A 72 -8.44 10.56 4.18
N GLU A 73 -9.64 11.10 4.03
CA GLU A 73 -10.75 10.86 4.94
C GLU A 73 -11.59 9.70 4.41
N VAL A 74 -11.89 8.75 5.29
CA VAL A 74 -12.70 7.59 4.95
C VAL A 74 -14.03 7.63 5.71
N HIS A 75 -14.92 6.67 5.43
CA HIS A 75 -16.23 6.61 6.06
C HIS A 75 -16.17 6.77 7.58
N GLY A 76 -17.04 7.62 8.13
CA GLY A 76 -17.13 7.91 9.55
C GLY A 76 -16.20 9.02 10.05
N GLY A 77 -15.62 9.82 9.14
CA GLY A 77 -14.78 10.98 9.49
C GLY A 77 -13.39 10.62 9.99
N ASN A 78 -13.02 9.34 9.93
CA ASN A 78 -11.66 8.93 10.27
C ASN A 78 -10.68 9.25 9.14
N ARG A 79 -9.51 9.75 9.51
CA ARG A 79 -8.44 10.09 8.58
C ARG A 79 -7.31 9.08 8.66
N TYR A 80 -6.68 8.86 7.53
CA TYR A 80 -5.47 8.04 7.40
C TYR A 80 -4.46 8.78 6.55
N GLY A 81 -3.18 8.67 6.89
CA GLY A 81 -2.13 9.33 6.10
C GLY A 81 -0.76 8.76 6.40
N THR A 82 0.15 8.95 5.47
CA THR A 82 1.53 8.49 5.55
C THR A 82 2.45 9.69 5.75
N LEU A 83 3.22 9.69 6.83
CA LEU A 83 4.21 10.73 7.10
C LEU A 83 5.39 10.61 6.12
N LEU A 84 5.68 11.69 5.40
CA LEU A 84 6.76 11.79 4.43
C LEU A 84 8.10 11.38 5.04
N GLN A 85 8.43 11.92 6.22
CA GLN A 85 9.72 11.65 6.89
C GLN A 85 9.90 10.18 7.29
N LYS A 86 8.80 9.43 7.49
CA LYS A 86 8.87 7.98 7.78
C LYS A 86 9.24 7.14 6.57
N LEU A 87 9.18 7.71 5.37
CA LEU A 87 9.64 7.09 4.13
C LEU A 87 11.04 7.61 3.75
N VAL A 88 11.21 8.91 3.70
CA VAL A 88 12.44 9.54 3.23
C VAL A 88 13.61 9.32 4.19
N GLY A 89 13.40 9.44 5.50
CA GLY A 89 14.48 9.23 6.48
C GLY A 89 15.19 7.89 6.35
N PRO A 90 14.48 6.75 6.34
CA PRO A 90 15.13 5.46 6.11
C PRO A 90 15.81 5.33 4.73
N VAL A 91 15.29 5.96 3.67
CA VAL A 91 15.94 5.99 2.35
C VAL A 91 17.28 6.73 2.41
N GLU A 92 17.35 7.84 3.13
CA GLU A 92 18.62 8.57 3.37
C GLU A 92 19.64 7.72 4.13
N GLU A 93 19.17 6.80 5.00
CA GLU A 93 19.99 5.83 5.71
C GLU A 93 20.37 4.60 4.86
N GLY A 94 20.01 4.57 3.59
CA GLY A 94 20.31 3.45 2.68
C GLY A 94 19.37 2.24 2.83
N LYS A 95 18.20 2.40 3.46
CA LYS A 95 17.26 1.29 3.71
C LYS A 95 16.24 1.14 2.59
N ILE A 96 15.78 -0.09 2.40
CA ILE A 96 14.62 -0.41 1.58
C ILE A 96 13.35 -0.12 2.39
N VAL A 97 12.44 0.64 1.79
CA VAL A 97 11.15 1.00 2.39
C VAL A 97 10.02 0.38 1.57
N ILE A 98 9.15 -0.37 2.21
CA ILE A 98 7.99 -1.00 1.57
C ILE A 98 6.72 -0.30 2.05
N ARG A 99 5.90 0.14 1.10
CA ARG A 99 4.65 0.81 1.42
C ARG A 99 3.50 0.34 0.53
N GLU A 100 2.35 0.03 1.15
CA GLU A 100 1.08 -0.20 0.46
C GLU A 100 0.32 1.11 0.34
N PHE A 101 -0.13 1.43 -0.88
CA PHE A 101 -1.08 2.51 -1.15
C PHE A 101 -2.27 1.98 -1.95
N ASP A 102 -3.41 2.64 -1.82
CA ASP A 102 -4.40 2.60 -2.88
C ASP A 102 -3.95 3.49 -4.04
N VAL A 103 -4.67 3.45 -5.15
CA VAL A 103 -4.30 4.20 -6.35
C VAL A 103 -4.30 5.72 -6.10
N GLN A 104 -5.23 6.23 -5.29
CA GLN A 104 -5.30 7.66 -5.00
C GLN A 104 -4.11 8.12 -4.16
N GLY A 105 -3.75 7.33 -3.13
CA GLY A 105 -2.57 7.60 -2.32
C GLY A 105 -1.28 7.53 -3.12
N PHE A 106 -1.17 6.59 -4.05
CA PHE A 106 -0.02 6.49 -4.96
C PHE A 106 0.10 7.74 -5.86
N LEU A 107 -0.99 8.21 -6.44
CA LEU A 107 -0.96 9.39 -7.30
C LEU A 107 -0.53 10.65 -6.52
N GLN A 108 -1.01 10.83 -5.29
CA GLN A 108 -0.55 11.91 -4.41
C GLN A 108 0.95 11.78 -4.07
N ALA A 109 1.39 10.56 -3.78
CA ALA A 109 2.80 10.30 -3.44
C ALA A 109 3.74 10.61 -4.61
N ARG A 110 3.35 10.21 -5.83
CA ARG A 110 4.11 10.45 -7.05
C ARG A 110 4.32 11.94 -7.36
N GLU A 111 3.37 12.80 -7.02
CA GLU A 111 3.49 14.24 -7.23
C GLU A 111 4.48 14.91 -6.25
N ARG A 112 4.81 14.25 -5.14
CA ARG A 112 5.57 14.83 -4.04
C ARG A 112 6.97 14.25 -3.84
N LEU A 113 7.25 13.11 -4.45
CA LEU A 113 8.55 12.44 -4.36
C LEU A 113 9.29 12.50 -5.70
N PRO A 114 10.63 12.67 -5.68
CA PRO A 114 11.44 12.47 -6.88
C PRO A 114 11.26 11.05 -7.45
N GLU A 115 11.17 10.93 -8.78
CA GLU A 115 10.96 9.63 -9.43
C GLU A 115 12.11 8.64 -9.15
N GLU A 116 13.32 9.12 -8.94
CA GLU A 116 14.47 8.30 -8.57
C GLU A 116 14.39 7.68 -7.16
N ASP A 117 13.55 8.21 -6.28
CA ASP A 117 13.47 7.74 -4.89
C ASP A 117 12.53 6.55 -4.71
N PHE A 118 11.70 6.23 -5.70
CA PHE A 118 10.73 5.14 -5.55
C PHE A 118 10.60 4.28 -6.81
N ILE A 119 10.05 3.10 -6.61
CA ILE A 119 9.54 2.20 -7.66
C ILE A 119 8.13 1.80 -7.31
N SER A 120 7.24 1.88 -8.28
CA SER A 120 5.83 1.55 -8.14
C SER A 120 5.49 0.20 -8.77
N ILE A 121 4.80 -0.65 -8.01
CA ILE A 121 4.45 -2.01 -8.39
C ILE A 121 2.94 -2.18 -8.26
N PHE A 122 2.29 -2.49 -9.36
CA PHE A 122 0.87 -2.79 -9.38
C PHE A 122 0.65 -4.30 -9.34
N ILE A 123 -0.20 -4.78 -8.43
CA ILE A 123 -0.58 -6.19 -8.35
C ILE A 123 -1.92 -6.35 -9.06
N ALA A 124 -1.91 -7.05 -10.19
CA ALA A 124 -3.11 -7.33 -10.97
C ALA A 124 -3.59 -8.79 -10.77
N PRO A 125 -4.90 -9.05 -10.86
CA PRO A 125 -5.42 -10.42 -10.90
C PRO A 125 -5.11 -11.07 -12.26
N GLU A 126 -4.95 -12.40 -12.29
CA GLU A 126 -4.68 -13.15 -13.52
C GLU A 126 -5.88 -13.18 -14.46
N HIS A 127 -7.07 -13.40 -13.92
CA HIS A 127 -8.29 -13.60 -14.69
C HIS A 127 -9.31 -12.45 -14.55
N GLY A 128 -8.81 -11.26 -14.18
CA GLY A 128 -9.63 -10.04 -14.15
C GLY A 128 -10.57 -9.94 -12.94
N GLU A 129 -11.68 -9.24 -13.13
CA GLU A 129 -12.58 -8.80 -12.07
C GLU A 129 -13.25 -9.95 -11.32
N GLN A 130 -13.71 -10.98 -12.05
CA GLN A 130 -14.46 -12.09 -11.47
C GLN A 130 -13.64 -12.85 -10.43
N GLU A 131 -12.36 -13.04 -10.67
CA GLU A 131 -11.47 -13.69 -9.72
C GLU A 131 -11.42 -12.96 -8.37
N ILE A 132 -11.39 -11.63 -8.42
CA ILE A 132 -11.37 -10.80 -7.20
C ILE A 132 -12.70 -10.89 -6.45
N VAL A 133 -13.82 -10.84 -7.18
CA VAL A 133 -15.16 -11.01 -6.60
C VAL A 133 -15.25 -12.34 -5.86
N ASP A 134 -14.83 -13.42 -6.49
CA ASP A 134 -14.84 -14.76 -5.90
C ASP A 134 -13.95 -14.84 -4.63
N ARG A 135 -12.78 -14.23 -4.67
CA ARG A 135 -11.87 -14.14 -3.51
C ARG A 135 -12.47 -13.34 -2.35
N ILE A 136 -13.20 -12.26 -2.65
CA ILE A 136 -13.88 -11.44 -1.64
C ILE A 136 -15.04 -12.19 -1.01
N LEU A 137 -15.87 -12.85 -1.81
CA LEU A 137 -17.03 -13.62 -1.35
C LEU A 137 -16.65 -14.81 -0.47
N ARG A 138 -15.49 -15.44 -0.71
CA ARG A 138 -14.95 -16.51 0.18
C ARG A 138 -14.62 -16.01 1.60
N ARG A 139 -14.45 -14.71 1.82
CA ARG A 139 -14.19 -14.14 3.15
C ARG A 139 -15.45 -13.89 3.97
N GLY A 140 -16.59 -13.87 3.34
CA GLY A 140 -17.89 -13.69 3.98
C GLY A 140 -18.97 -13.22 3.00
N PRO A 141 -20.25 -13.42 3.36
CA PRO A 141 -21.35 -12.94 2.53
C PRO A 141 -21.34 -11.41 2.45
N MET A 142 -21.74 -10.90 1.29
CA MET A 142 -21.76 -9.47 1.00
C MET A 142 -23.04 -9.15 0.20
N SER A 143 -23.60 -7.94 0.38
CA SER A 143 -24.74 -7.51 -0.42
C SER A 143 -24.33 -7.26 -1.88
N GLU A 144 -25.28 -7.39 -2.81
CA GLU A 144 -25.06 -7.11 -4.22
C GLU A 144 -24.58 -5.67 -4.44
N GLU A 145 -25.15 -4.71 -3.72
CA GLU A 145 -24.74 -3.30 -3.77
C GLU A 145 -23.28 -3.09 -3.34
N GLU A 146 -22.81 -3.81 -2.33
CA GLU A 146 -21.43 -3.74 -1.88
C GLU A 146 -20.47 -4.36 -2.91
N ILE A 147 -20.86 -5.48 -3.52
CA ILE A 147 -20.11 -6.13 -4.61
C ILE A 147 -19.98 -5.17 -5.78
N GLU A 148 -21.09 -4.56 -6.22
CA GLU A 148 -21.08 -3.62 -7.34
C GLU A 148 -20.18 -2.41 -7.07
N ARG A 149 -20.29 -1.81 -5.88
CA ARG A 149 -19.38 -0.71 -5.48
C ARG A 149 -17.92 -1.10 -5.55
N ARG A 150 -17.57 -2.31 -5.09
CA ARG A 150 -16.19 -2.82 -5.16
C ARG A 150 -15.74 -3.09 -6.59
N MET A 151 -16.60 -3.61 -7.43
CA MET A 151 -16.29 -3.80 -8.85
C MET A 151 -16.03 -2.47 -9.55
N ILE A 152 -16.84 -1.44 -9.30
CA ILE A 152 -16.61 -0.10 -9.86
C ILE A 152 -15.26 0.45 -9.40
N SER A 153 -14.92 0.33 -8.10
CA SER A 153 -13.61 0.75 -7.59
C SER A 153 -12.47 0.00 -8.26
N MET A 154 -12.60 -1.32 -8.35
CA MET A 154 -11.58 -2.19 -8.97
C MET A 154 -11.32 -1.84 -10.43
N ARG A 155 -12.37 -1.58 -11.23
CA ARG A 155 -12.22 -1.15 -12.63
C ARG A 155 -11.42 0.14 -12.75
N LYS A 156 -11.72 1.11 -11.88
CA LYS A 156 -10.96 2.36 -11.81
C LYS A 156 -9.49 2.11 -11.46
N GLU A 157 -9.24 1.27 -10.46
CA GLU A 157 -7.89 0.94 -10.03
C GLU A 157 -7.11 0.19 -11.14
N LEU A 158 -7.74 -0.78 -11.82
CA LEU A 158 -7.13 -1.51 -12.94
C LEU A 158 -6.80 -0.59 -14.13
N ALA A 159 -7.65 0.39 -14.41
CA ALA A 159 -7.41 1.36 -15.48
C ALA A 159 -6.15 2.23 -15.24
N GLU A 160 -5.76 2.41 -13.98
CA GLU A 160 -4.56 3.17 -13.60
C GLU A 160 -3.28 2.33 -13.60
N SER A 161 -3.36 1.01 -13.84
CA SER A 161 -2.21 0.09 -13.76
C SER A 161 -1.05 0.47 -14.68
N SER A 162 -1.33 1.07 -15.82
CA SER A 162 -0.31 1.51 -16.79
C SER A 162 0.56 2.68 -16.30
N LYS A 163 0.20 3.31 -15.18
CA LYS A 163 0.99 4.40 -14.56
C LYS A 163 2.09 3.90 -13.63
N TYR A 164 2.16 2.59 -13.39
CA TYR A 164 3.14 1.96 -12.52
C TYR A 164 4.34 1.45 -13.31
N ASP A 165 5.50 1.45 -12.66
CA ASP A 165 6.76 1.02 -13.28
C ASP A 165 6.76 -0.49 -13.58
N HIS A 166 6.12 -1.28 -12.68
CA HIS A 166 6.00 -2.73 -12.82
C HIS A 166 4.57 -3.20 -12.56
N ILE A 167 4.19 -4.27 -13.25
CA ILE A 167 2.95 -5.01 -12.99
C ILE A 167 3.31 -6.45 -12.69
N ILE A 168 2.89 -6.96 -11.53
CA ILE A 168 3.03 -8.37 -11.16
C ILE A 168 1.65 -9.03 -11.06
N ILE A 169 1.57 -10.31 -11.39
CA ILE A 169 0.29 -11.03 -11.49
C ILE A 169 0.06 -11.88 -10.24
N SER A 170 -1.02 -11.59 -9.54
CA SER A 170 -1.47 -12.40 -8.41
C SER A 170 -2.27 -13.59 -8.93
N ARG A 171 -1.71 -14.79 -8.82
CA ARG A 171 -2.36 -16.05 -9.18
C ARG A 171 -2.91 -16.77 -7.96
N GLU A 172 -4.02 -17.45 -8.13
CA GLU A 172 -4.58 -18.26 -7.05
C GLU A 172 -3.60 -19.38 -6.65
N ASN A 173 -3.43 -19.58 -5.35
CA ASN A 173 -2.51 -20.57 -4.75
C ASN A 173 -1.03 -20.44 -5.19
N LYS A 174 -0.60 -19.28 -5.68
CA LYS A 174 0.76 -19.00 -6.12
C LYS A 174 1.38 -17.80 -5.39
N LEU A 175 1.14 -17.71 -4.08
CA LEU A 175 1.68 -16.61 -3.26
C LEU A 175 3.21 -16.59 -3.23
N ASP A 176 3.85 -17.78 -3.27
CA ASP A 176 5.31 -17.86 -3.33
C ASP A 176 5.87 -17.28 -4.63
N GLN A 177 5.17 -17.46 -5.76
CA GLN A 177 5.55 -16.83 -7.02
C GLN A 177 5.38 -15.30 -6.95
N LEU A 178 4.26 -14.83 -6.40
CA LEU A 178 4.03 -13.38 -6.22
C LEU A 178 5.12 -12.75 -5.33
N LEU A 179 5.56 -13.47 -4.30
CA LEU A 179 6.68 -13.04 -3.45
C LEU A 179 7.98 -12.98 -4.24
N ALA A 180 8.29 -14.02 -5.02
CA ALA A 180 9.51 -14.09 -5.83
C ALA A 180 9.55 -12.97 -6.88
N ASP A 181 8.44 -12.72 -7.58
CA ASP A 181 8.34 -11.64 -8.57
C ASP A 181 8.60 -10.26 -7.92
N ALA A 182 8.05 -10.03 -6.72
CA ALA A 182 8.29 -8.79 -5.99
C ALA A 182 9.75 -8.65 -5.54
N GLU A 183 10.36 -9.72 -5.01
CA GLU A 183 11.76 -9.73 -4.58
C GLU A 183 12.73 -9.53 -5.74
N GLU A 184 12.44 -10.06 -6.91
CA GLU A 184 13.24 -9.87 -8.12
C GLU A 184 13.29 -8.38 -8.51
N ILE A 185 12.14 -7.70 -8.54
CA ILE A 185 12.08 -6.25 -8.83
C ILE A 185 12.87 -5.47 -7.78
N ILE A 186 12.67 -5.76 -6.49
CA ILE A 186 13.33 -5.05 -5.40
C ILE A 186 14.85 -5.25 -5.48
N SER A 187 15.30 -6.49 -5.71
CA SER A 187 16.72 -6.82 -5.77
C SER A 187 17.41 -6.17 -6.97
N SER A 188 16.77 -6.21 -8.15
CA SER A 188 17.32 -5.60 -9.37
C SER A 188 17.51 -4.10 -9.21
N ALA A 189 16.54 -3.42 -8.59
CA ALA A 189 16.57 -1.97 -8.40
C ALA A 189 17.51 -1.47 -7.28
N THR A 190 18.03 -2.37 -6.46
CA THR A 190 18.92 -2.03 -5.34
C THR A 190 20.36 -2.47 -5.55
N GLN A 191 20.66 -3.13 -6.68
CA GLN A 191 22.01 -3.51 -7.08
C GLN A 191 22.68 -2.48 -8.01
N GLU A 192 21.93 -1.50 -8.50
CA GLU A 192 22.41 -0.36 -9.28
C GLU A 192 22.82 0.81 -8.36
#